data_1b143abdb35d7a3d63752afdf525df11
#
_entry.id   1b143abdb35d7a3d63752afdf525df11
#
_cell.length_a   1.000
_cell.length_b   1.000
_cell.length_c   1.000
_cell.angle_alpha   90.00
_cell.angle_beta   90.00
_cell.angle_gamma   90.00
#
_symmetry.space_group_name_H-M   'P 1'
#
loop_
_entity.id
_entity.type
_entity.pdbx_description
1 polymer ?
#
loop_
_entity_poly.entity_id
_entity_poly.type
_entity_poly.pdbx_seq_one_letter_code
_entity_poly.pdbx_strand_id
1 'polypeptide(L)'
;MMRHFYYTIQTLLHERGVNIIKIISMTLGIFVGILLFSCVAFQLSYYNFCPQSEQLYVTYMDGPFTYGPFSAAMRENFPKEVEDATILRDMGTNVFYNGNVRLTESTIYADEHLFSTLGLKLLIGKAEELTRPDVLFISRSLAEKIREGNSLESVIGKTLSVDREEPMSIRGVFEDMGENADIHFDVVVPMSKLWNLARGGWGYDISYMSIIRFRDPAKDIKAVEARIPDMLKKYMADSSNKKKSHRFSFRPLLEYHTADPTVRLMILMMSVLGIAILLIVAFDYVLIAVSSLARRAKSIGVHKCCGATDNSIFRMFLTETALVLFISVLLTMLLIFQFREFVEEIAGIRLSSLFTWQTLWVPLTVLLVVFILAGAIPASIFASIPVTQVFRRYAERKTSWKRPLLFIQFAGMTFILGFLMVVFCQYHMAMNKDLGYNPERVVMGWKKLGSNRQNAKSFFMNLPMVEEHGVGQQAIWRSWSGEVFNVGEGRTIKGRFEWIGDDFVPMMKIQILHGKNVTSPKEALVNEEFVRRAGW
;
A
#
# COMPACT_ATOMS: atom_id res chain seq x y z
N MET A 1 -24.39 37.33 -17.13
CA MET A 1 -24.24 35.98 -16.58
C MET A 1 -25.55 35.20 -16.47
N MET A 2 -26.58 35.70 -15.81
CA MET A 2 -27.87 34.98 -15.65
C MET A 2 -28.54 34.53 -16.96
N ARG A 3 -28.50 35.36 -18.02
CA ARG A 3 -29.08 35.00 -19.34
C ARG A 3 -28.39 33.80 -20.00
N HIS A 4 -27.06 33.66 -19.88
CA HIS A 4 -26.33 32.52 -20.42
C HIS A 4 -26.64 31.24 -19.62
N PHE A 5 -26.75 31.34 -18.30
CA PHE A 5 -27.11 30.20 -17.43
C PHE A 5 -28.52 29.69 -17.73
N TYR A 6 -29.51 30.55 -17.85
CA TYR A 6 -30.88 30.18 -18.20
C TYR A 6 -30.96 29.51 -19.57
N TYR A 7 -30.27 30.06 -20.57
CA TYR A 7 -30.18 29.48 -21.91
C TYR A 7 -29.52 28.09 -21.88
N THR A 8 -28.47 27.93 -21.10
CA THR A 8 -27.76 26.63 -20.95
C THR A 8 -28.68 25.56 -20.34
N ILE A 9 -29.44 25.90 -19.31
CA ILE A 9 -30.42 24.98 -18.71
C ILE A 9 -31.50 24.57 -19.73
N GLN A 10 -32.04 25.52 -20.48
CA GLN A 10 -33.03 25.19 -21.52
C GLN A 10 -32.45 24.28 -22.60
N THR A 11 -31.21 24.54 -23.05
CA THR A 11 -30.54 23.68 -24.04
C THR A 11 -30.31 22.28 -23.51
N LEU A 12 -29.91 22.14 -22.23
CA LEU A 12 -29.74 20.82 -21.57
C LEU A 12 -31.07 20.05 -21.50
N LEU A 13 -32.17 20.73 -21.26
CA LEU A 13 -33.50 20.13 -21.18
C LEU A 13 -34.09 19.77 -22.57
N HIS A 14 -33.71 20.48 -23.63
CA HIS A 14 -34.20 20.21 -24.99
C HIS A 14 -33.52 19.01 -25.66
N GLU A 15 -32.20 18.80 -25.41
CA GLU A 15 -31.42 17.68 -25.96
C GLU A 15 -31.24 16.56 -24.91
N ARG A 16 -32.30 16.17 -24.21
CA ARG A 16 -32.26 15.26 -23.03
C ARG A 16 -31.44 14.00 -23.25
N GLY A 17 -31.66 13.27 -24.34
CA GLY A 17 -30.98 11.99 -24.57
C GLY A 17 -29.44 12.13 -24.71
N VAL A 18 -28.99 13.11 -25.47
CA VAL A 18 -27.54 13.35 -25.69
C VAL A 18 -26.86 13.85 -24.42
N ASN A 19 -27.53 14.71 -23.66
CA ASN A 19 -26.96 15.27 -22.44
C ASN A 19 -26.92 14.26 -21.29
N ILE A 20 -27.87 13.34 -21.20
CA ILE A 20 -27.84 12.22 -20.24
C ILE A 20 -26.63 11.34 -20.50
N ILE A 21 -26.34 11.00 -21.77
CA ILE A 21 -25.16 10.19 -22.12
C ILE A 21 -23.88 10.91 -21.71
N LYS A 22 -23.76 12.24 -22.00
CA LYS A 22 -22.61 13.06 -21.57
C LYS A 22 -22.40 13.01 -20.05
N ILE A 23 -23.50 13.20 -19.29
CA ILE A 23 -23.46 13.23 -17.82
C ILE A 23 -23.06 11.85 -17.28
N ILE A 24 -23.66 10.77 -17.77
CA ILE A 24 -23.35 9.41 -17.30
C ILE A 24 -21.89 9.05 -17.60
N SER A 25 -21.45 9.24 -18.85
CA SER A 25 -20.05 8.95 -19.26
C SER A 25 -19.06 9.74 -18.43
N MET A 26 -19.30 11.06 -18.25
CA MET A 26 -18.45 11.94 -17.45
C MET A 26 -18.46 11.56 -15.98
N THR A 27 -19.61 11.20 -15.40
CA THR A 27 -19.74 10.74 -14.01
C THR A 27 -18.90 9.50 -13.75
N LEU A 28 -19.08 8.47 -14.60
CA LEU A 28 -18.34 7.20 -14.43
C LEU A 28 -16.83 7.39 -14.59
N GLY A 29 -16.42 8.18 -15.57
CA GLY A 29 -14.99 8.42 -15.77
C GLY A 29 -14.34 9.26 -14.69
N ILE A 30 -15.02 10.29 -14.19
CA ILE A 30 -14.54 11.08 -13.06
C ILE A 30 -14.50 10.23 -11.79
N PHE A 31 -15.52 9.41 -11.54
CA PHE A 31 -15.57 8.48 -10.41
C PHE A 31 -14.34 7.57 -10.38
N VAL A 32 -14.09 6.84 -11.46
CA VAL A 32 -12.94 5.93 -11.54
C VAL A 32 -11.61 6.70 -11.53
N GLY A 33 -11.53 7.83 -12.26
CA GLY A 33 -10.33 8.66 -12.31
C GLY A 33 -9.95 9.23 -10.95
N ILE A 34 -10.91 9.78 -10.21
CA ILE A 34 -10.67 10.30 -8.85
C ILE A 34 -10.19 9.18 -7.92
N LEU A 35 -10.84 8.01 -7.93
CA LEU A 35 -10.45 6.89 -7.08
C LEU A 35 -9.03 6.42 -7.40
N LEU A 36 -8.70 6.18 -8.66
CA LEU A 36 -7.37 5.72 -9.06
C LEU A 36 -6.27 6.71 -8.67
N PHE A 37 -6.46 8.00 -8.96
CA PHE A 37 -5.45 9.00 -8.62
C PHE A 37 -5.38 9.29 -7.11
N SER A 38 -6.49 9.17 -6.37
CA SER A 38 -6.45 9.25 -4.91
C SER A 38 -5.71 8.06 -4.30
N CYS A 39 -5.90 6.84 -4.85
CA CYS A 39 -5.10 5.67 -4.45
C CYS A 39 -3.61 5.89 -4.77
N VAL A 40 -3.27 6.38 -5.96
CA VAL A 40 -1.87 6.71 -6.32
C VAL A 40 -1.28 7.74 -5.35
N ALA A 41 -2.02 8.81 -5.06
CA ALA A 41 -1.57 9.84 -4.11
C ALA A 41 -1.38 9.28 -2.71
N PHE A 42 -2.26 8.39 -2.26
CA PHE A 42 -2.13 7.69 -0.99
C PHE A 42 -0.86 6.83 -0.95
N GLN A 43 -0.61 6.02 -1.98
CA GLN A 43 0.60 5.19 -2.08
C GLN A 43 1.90 6.01 -2.11
N LEU A 44 1.85 7.23 -2.66
CA LEU A 44 2.98 8.16 -2.67
C LEU A 44 3.13 8.98 -1.39
N SER A 45 2.14 8.95 -0.50
CA SER A 45 2.11 9.75 0.74
C SER A 45 2.63 9.01 1.97
N TYR A 46 3.16 7.78 1.81
CA TYR A 46 3.63 6.98 2.93
C TYR A 46 4.66 7.74 3.77
N TYR A 47 4.49 7.67 5.09
CA TYR A 47 5.34 8.33 6.12
C TYR A 47 5.36 9.86 6.08
N ASN A 48 4.56 10.53 5.23
CA ASN A 48 4.48 12.00 5.22
C ASN A 48 3.90 12.61 6.50
N PHE A 49 3.25 11.79 7.33
CA PHE A 49 2.73 12.22 8.64
C PHE A 49 3.83 12.36 9.69
N CYS A 50 5.01 11.76 9.47
CA CYS A 50 6.14 11.92 10.39
C CYS A 50 6.72 13.32 10.29
N PRO A 51 6.80 14.07 11.39
CA PRO A 51 7.53 15.32 11.40
C PRO A 51 8.99 15.09 10.97
N GLN A 52 9.52 15.99 10.16
CA GLN A 52 10.91 15.89 9.66
C GLN A 52 11.20 14.60 8.87
N SER A 53 10.20 14.05 8.18
CA SER A 53 10.31 12.81 7.39
C SER A 53 11.47 12.82 6.38
N GLU A 54 11.88 14.01 5.89
CA GLU A 54 13.03 14.20 4.99
C GLU A 54 14.39 13.87 5.66
N GLN A 55 14.45 13.87 6.99
CA GLN A 55 15.64 13.54 7.77
C GLN A 55 15.68 12.07 8.22
N LEU A 56 14.58 11.32 8.00
CA LEU A 56 14.44 9.93 8.43
C LEU A 56 14.92 8.96 7.35
N TYR A 57 15.81 8.07 7.74
CA TYR A 57 16.41 7.07 6.85
C TYR A 57 16.37 5.67 7.47
N VAL A 58 16.03 4.69 6.64
CA VAL A 58 16.09 3.27 6.99
C VAL A 58 17.47 2.72 6.65
N THR A 59 18.03 1.95 7.57
CA THR A 59 19.29 1.24 7.32
C THR A 59 19.06 -0.01 6.50
N TYR A 60 19.88 -0.19 5.47
CA TYR A 60 19.88 -1.38 4.60
C TYR A 60 21.20 -2.13 4.72
N MET A 61 21.09 -3.44 4.99
CA MET A 61 22.18 -4.41 5.02
C MET A 61 21.73 -5.65 4.25
N ASP A 62 21.86 -5.65 2.91
CA ASP A 62 21.27 -6.66 2.00
C ASP A 62 19.72 -6.72 2.01
N GLY A 63 19.06 -5.79 2.69
CA GLY A 63 17.63 -5.62 2.89
C GLY A 63 17.37 -4.55 3.95
N PRO A 64 16.12 -4.20 4.26
CA PRO A 64 15.78 -3.17 5.26
C PRO A 64 15.95 -3.70 6.70
N PHE A 65 17.00 -4.46 6.95
CA PHE A 65 17.26 -5.13 8.22
C PHE A 65 18.68 -4.87 8.69
N THR A 66 18.87 -4.92 10.00
CA THR A 66 20.16 -4.71 10.65
C THR A 66 20.26 -5.49 11.97
N TYR A 67 21.37 -5.36 12.67
CA TYR A 67 21.59 -5.94 14.01
C TYR A 67 20.84 -5.17 15.09
N GLY A 68 20.41 -5.86 16.15
CA GLY A 68 19.68 -5.27 17.29
C GLY A 68 20.37 -4.03 17.90
N PRO A 69 21.68 -4.06 18.22
CA PRO A 69 22.36 -2.91 18.83
C PRO A 69 22.74 -1.78 17.86
N PHE A 70 22.38 -1.87 16.57
CA PHE A 70 22.88 -0.95 15.55
C PHE A 70 22.48 0.52 15.80
N SER A 71 21.21 0.78 16.14
CA SER A 71 20.73 2.15 16.39
C SER A 71 21.43 2.79 17.59
N ALA A 72 21.63 2.04 18.67
CA ALA A 72 22.39 2.52 19.82
C ALA A 72 23.84 2.84 19.47
N ALA A 73 24.50 1.96 18.68
CA ALA A 73 25.85 2.21 18.20
C ALA A 73 25.94 3.43 17.28
N MET A 74 24.92 3.70 16.48
CA MET A 74 24.86 4.90 15.64
C MET A 74 24.80 6.18 16.49
N ARG A 75 23.95 6.23 17.51
CA ARG A 75 23.88 7.37 18.44
C ARG A 75 25.20 7.60 19.19
N GLU A 76 25.85 6.52 19.62
CA GLU A 76 27.13 6.59 20.38
C GLU A 76 28.30 7.07 19.51
N ASN A 77 28.45 6.54 18.30
CA ASN A 77 29.66 6.77 17.49
C ASN A 77 29.54 7.96 16.53
N PHE A 78 28.29 8.43 16.23
CA PHE A 78 28.02 9.52 15.29
C PHE A 78 27.14 10.64 15.88
N PRO A 79 27.40 11.16 17.09
CA PRO A 79 26.53 12.14 17.76
C PRO A 79 26.44 13.50 17.05
N LYS A 80 27.39 13.79 16.14
CA LYS A 80 27.38 15.03 15.36
C LYS A 80 26.50 14.94 14.12
N GLU A 81 26.45 13.78 13.51
CA GLU A 81 25.75 13.48 12.27
C GLU A 81 24.33 12.95 12.52
N VAL A 82 24.18 12.11 13.53
CA VAL A 82 22.91 11.50 13.93
C VAL A 82 22.26 12.33 15.03
N GLU A 83 21.02 12.75 14.79
CA GLU A 83 20.23 13.46 15.80
C GLU A 83 19.58 12.47 16.77
N ASP A 84 18.95 11.41 16.23
CA ASP A 84 18.39 10.31 17.00
C ASP A 84 18.30 9.05 16.12
N ALA A 85 18.12 7.89 16.72
CA ALA A 85 17.95 6.63 16.01
C ALA A 85 17.17 5.64 16.87
N THR A 86 16.27 4.91 16.26
CA THR A 86 15.47 3.87 16.93
C THR A 86 15.64 2.53 16.26
N ILE A 87 15.45 1.47 17.03
CA ILE A 87 15.40 0.09 16.57
C ILE A 87 14.01 -0.46 16.80
N LEU A 88 13.47 -1.11 15.80
CA LEU A 88 12.16 -1.76 15.91
C LEU A 88 12.17 -3.15 15.26
N ARG A 89 11.25 -3.99 15.71
CA ARG A 89 10.96 -5.29 15.11
C ARG A 89 9.48 -5.48 15.00
N ASP A 90 9.00 -5.63 13.78
CA ASP A 90 7.60 -5.94 13.51
C ASP A 90 7.30 -7.39 13.92
N MET A 91 6.25 -7.55 14.70
CA MET A 91 5.73 -8.85 15.15
C MET A 91 4.40 -9.21 14.51
N GLY A 92 3.90 -8.35 13.63
CA GLY A 92 2.59 -8.49 13.02
C GLY A 92 1.47 -8.36 14.05
N THR A 93 0.38 -9.06 13.80
CA THR A 93 -0.82 -9.02 14.64
C THR A 93 -0.72 -10.04 15.77
N ASN A 94 -0.91 -9.59 17.01
CA ASN A 94 -0.91 -10.43 18.21
C ASN A 94 -2.25 -10.36 18.94
N VAL A 95 -2.52 -11.37 19.75
CA VAL A 95 -3.73 -11.45 20.57
C VAL A 95 -3.42 -11.01 21.99
N PHE A 96 -4.13 -9.98 22.43
CA PHE A 96 -4.06 -9.47 23.80
C PHE A 96 -5.33 -9.82 24.55
N TYR A 97 -5.21 -10.03 25.84
CA TYR A 97 -6.33 -10.28 26.73
C TYR A 97 -6.41 -9.20 27.81
N ASN A 98 -7.57 -8.53 27.87
CA ASN A 98 -7.96 -7.66 28.95
C ASN A 98 -9.03 -8.42 29.78
N GLY A 99 -8.61 -9.14 30.81
CA GLY A 99 -9.48 -10.11 31.47
C GLY A 99 -9.99 -11.18 30.48
N ASN A 100 -11.29 -11.21 30.22
CA ASN A 100 -11.92 -12.15 29.27
C ASN A 100 -12.07 -11.55 27.85
N VAL A 101 -11.78 -10.27 27.66
CA VAL A 101 -11.90 -9.62 26.34
C VAL A 101 -10.67 -9.91 25.52
N ARG A 102 -10.88 -10.48 24.34
CA ARG A 102 -9.84 -10.74 23.34
C ARG A 102 -9.71 -9.54 22.40
N LEU A 103 -8.51 -9.00 22.29
CA LEU A 103 -8.13 -7.90 21.40
C LEU A 103 -7.08 -8.43 20.41
N THR A 104 -7.22 -8.09 19.14
CA THR A 104 -6.30 -8.52 18.09
C THR A 104 -5.70 -7.27 17.46
N GLU A 105 -4.44 -6.96 17.82
CA GLU A 105 -3.82 -5.67 17.53
C GLU A 105 -2.40 -5.84 16.95
N SER A 106 -2.02 -4.91 16.08
CA SER A 106 -0.68 -4.87 15.46
C SER A 106 0.36 -4.48 16.49
N THR A 107 1.49 -5.18 16.50
CA THR A 107 2.48 -5.08 17.59
C THR A 107 3.89 -4.96 17.03
N ILE A 108 4.65 -4.05 17.62
CA ILE A 108 6.10 -3.97 17.41
C ILE A 108 6.85 -4.06 18.72
N TYR A 109 8.10 -4.54 18.66
CA TYR A 109 9.09 -4.27 19.69
C TYR A 109 9.87 -3.02 19.29
N ALA A 110 10.10 -2.11 20.25
CA ALA A 110 10.89 -0.90 20.01
C ALA A 110 11.63 -0.44 21.27
N ASP A 111 12.62 0.42 21.08
CA ASP A 111 13.33 1.11 22.15
C ASP A 111 12.64 2.44 22.53
N GLU A 112 13.12 3.08 23.59
CA GLU A 112 12.62 4.36 24.10
C GLU A 112 12.77 5.53 23.12
N HIS A 113 13.60 5.38 22.10
CA HIS A 113 13.83 6.39 21.06
C HIS A 113 12.80 6.37 19.92
N LEU A 114 11.85 5.42 19.93
CA LEU A 114 10.83 5.29 18.88
C LEU A 114 10.08 6.61 18.64
N PHE A 115 9.52 7.15 19.73
CA PHE A 115 8.66 8.34 19.65
C PHE A 115 9.42 9.60 19.27
N SER A 116 10.62 9.79 19.83
CA SER A 116 11.48 10.93 19.52
C SER A 116 12.00 10.86 18.08
N THR A 117 12.47 9.70 17.63
CA THR A 117 13.02 9.52 16.28
C THR A 117 11.95 9.74 15.21
N LEU A 118 10.78 9.11 15.32
CA LEU A 118 9.68 9.24 14.34
C LEU A 118 8.88 10.53 14.50
N GLY A 119 9.04 11.25 15.63
CA GLY A 119 8.23 12.42 15.96
C GLY A 119 6.78 12.09 16.28
N LEU A 120 6.49 10.85 16.72
CA LEU A 120 5.15 10.44 17.13
C LEU A 120 4.80 11.06 18.48
N LYS A 121 3.59 11.59 18.59
CA LYS A 121 3.15 12.28 19.79
C LYS A 121 2.72 11.27 20.87
N LEU A 122 3.39 11.32 22.01
CA LEU A 122 2.98 10.63 23.21
C LEU A 122 1.94 11.48 23.94
N LEU A 123 0.73 10.94 24.13
CA LEU A 123 -0.37 11.64 24.79
C LEU A 123 -0.29 11.51 26.32
N ILE A 124 0.08 10.33 26.81
CA ILE A 124 0.21 10.00 28.22
C ILE A 124 1.43 9.11 28.42
N GLY A 125 2.16 9.28 29.51
CA GLY A 125 3.36 8.49 29.84
C GLY A 125 4.66 9.16 29.41
N LYS A 126 5.77 8.46 29.62
CA LYS A 126 7.13 8.90 29.26
C LYS A 126 7.85 7.81 28.49
N ALA A 127 8.51 8.17 27.40
CA ALA A 127 9.17 7.23 26.51
C ALA A 127 10.24 6.39 27.24
N GLU A 128 10.90 6.96 28.24
CA GLU A 128 11.95 6.28 29.04
C GLU A 128 11.40 5.04 29.77
N GLU A 129 10.10 4.94 30.01
CA GLU A 129 9.49 3.75 30.62
C GLU A 129 9.57 2.52 29.71
N LEU A 130 9.77 2.69 28.39
CA LEU A 130 10.02 1.58 27.45
C LEU A 130 11.35 0.84 27.68
N THR A 131 12.20 1.31 28.57
CA THR A 131 13.38 0.53 29.00
C THR A 131 13.02 -0.67 29.88
N ARG A 132 11.82 -0.67 30.49
CA ARG A 132 11.33 -1.71 31.40
C ARG A 132 10.63 -2.82 30.62
N PRO A 133 10.92 -4.12 30.88
CA PRO A 133 10.37 -5.22 30.11
C PRO A 133 8.90 -5.58 30.44
N ASP A 134 8.35 -5.02 31.55
CA ASP A 134 7.02 -5.33 32.10
C ASP A 134 5.93 -4.32 31.69
N VAL A 135 6.24 -3.40 30.79
CA VAL A 135 5.34 -2.33 30.35
C VAL A 135 4.93 -2.48 28.89
N LEU A 136 3.89 -1.77 28.50
CA LEU A 136 3.54 -1.57 27.09
C LEU A 136 2.90 -0.20 26.87
N PHE A 137 3.00 0.26 25.62
CA PHE A 137 2.37 1.49 25.16
C PHE A 137 1.32 1.13 24.11
N ILE A 138 0.19 1.85 24.11
CA ILE A 138 -0.93 1.55 23.23
C ILE A 138 -1.34 2.78 22.43
N SER A 139 -1.91 2.56 21.24
CA SER A 139 -2.50 3.61 20.42
C SER A 139 -3.72 4.23 21.13
N ARG A 140 -4.06 5.46 20.76
CA ARG A 140 -5.26 6.14 21.26
C ARG A 140 -6.52 5.34 20.95
N SER A 141 -6.65 4.82 19.74
CA SER A 141 -7.79 4.00 19.33
C SER A 141 -7.95 2.75 20.17
N LEU A 142 -6.85 2.07 20.53
CA LEU A 142 -6.87 0.93 21.43
C LEU A 142 -7.21 1.35 22.87
N ALA A 143 -6.66 2.47 23.34
CA ALA A 143 -7.00 3.02 24.65
C ALA A 143 -8.50 3.36 24.75
N GLU A 144 -9.10 3.89 23.68
CA GLU A 144 -10.54 4.18 23.62
C GLU A 144 -11.41 2.92 23.67
N LYS A 145 -10.95 1.80 23.09
CA LYS A 145 -11.63 0.49 23.23
C LYS A 145 -11.59 -0.05 24.68
N ILE A 146 -10.49 0.22 25.41
CA ILE A 146 -10.23 -0.35 26.76
C ILE A 146 -10.79 0.52 27.89
N ARG A 147 -10.93 1.83 27.70
CA ARG A 147 -11.32 2.79 28.76
C ARG A 147 -12.76 2.66 29.27
N GLU A 148 -13.64 1.96 28.55
CA GLU A 148 -15.05 1.71 28.98
C GLU A 148 -15.83 2.99 29.34
N GLY A 149 -15.61 4.08 28.58
CA GLY A 149 -16.29 5.37 28.81
C GLY A 149 -15.62 6.30 29.84
N ASN A 150 -14.57 5.86 30.53
CA ASN A 150 -13.77 6.69 31.45
C ASN A 150 -12.77 7.60 30.68
N SER A 151 -11.98 8.41 31.38
CA SER A 151 -10.92 9.22 30.77
C SER A 151 -9.81 8.34 30.19
N LEU A 152 -8.98 8.89 29.28
CA LEU A 152 -7.85 8.15 28.72
C LEU A 152 -6.82 7.75 29.79
N GLU A 153 -6.66 8.56 30.84
CA GLU A 153 -5.76 8.25 31.95
C GLU A 153 -6.16 6.98 32.70
N SER A 154 -7.45 6.60 32.67
CA SER A 154 -7.96 5.39 33.35
C SER A 154 -7.40 4.08 32.80
N VAL A 155 -6.78 4.09 31.62
CA VAL A 155 -6.14 2.89 31.07
C VAL A 155 -4.74 2.65 31.64
N ILE A 156 -4.10 3.68 32.20
CA ILE A 156 -2.76 3.58 32.78
C ILE A 156 -2.79 2.67 34.01
N GLY A 157 -1.87 1.72 34.07
CA GLY A 157 -1.79 0.71 35.09
C GLY A 157 -2.70 -0.52 34.88
N LYS A 158 -3.66 -0.49 33.95
CA LYS A 158 -4.32 -1.72 33.51
C LYS A 158 -3.31 -2.66 32.88
N THR A 159 -3.58 -3.96 32.92
CA THR A 159 -2.69 -4.98 32.40
C THR A 159 -3.29 -5.69 31.19
N LEU A 160 -2.45 -5.91 30.17
CA LEU A 160 -2.77 -6.77 29.05
C LEU A 160 -1.80 -7.97 29.04
N SER A 161 -2.30 -9.16 28.76
CA SER A 161 -1.46 -10.32 28.56
C SER A 161 -1.43 -10.71 27.08
N VAL A 162 -0.21 -10.90 26.54
CA VAL A 162 0.00 -11.43 25.19
C VAL A 162 -0.18 -12.95 25.25
N ASP A 163 -1.05 -13.49 24.42
CA ASP A 163 -1.28 -14.97 24.33
C ASP A 163 -1.47 -15.67 25.68
N ARG A 164 -1.97 -14.96 26.72
CA ARG A 164 -2.08 -15.42 28.12
C ARG A 164 -0.73 -15.68 28.80
N GLU A 165 0.34 -15.07 28.31
CA GLU A 165 1.63 -15.02 29.02
C GLU A 165 1.57 -13.98 30.16
N GLU A 166 2.75 -13.66 30.73
CA GLU A 166 2.83 -12.70 31.84
C GLU A 166 2.16 -11.35 31.49
N PRO A 167 1.30 -10.83 32.36
CA PRO A 167 0.62 -9.57 32.13
C PRO A 167 1.61 -8.40 32.13
N MET A 168 1.43 -7.47 31.20
CA MET A 168 2.22 -6.26 31.06
C MET A 168 1.35 -5.03 31.36
N SER A 169 1.92 -4.05 32.06
CA SER A 169 1.20 -2.85 32.50
C SER A 169 1.23 -1.78 31.41
N ILE A 170 0.06 -1.20 31.10
CA ILE A 170 -0.03 -0.03 30.21
C ILE A 170 0.57 1.19 30.93
N ARG A 171 1.60 1.81 30.32
CA ARG A 171 2.30 2.99 30.87
C ARG A 171 2.25 4.19 29.96
N GLY A 172 1.90 4.03 28.70
CA GLY A 172 1.78 5.13 27.77
C GLY A 172 0.65 4.96 26.77
N VAL A 173 0.13 6.10 26.31
CA VAL A 173 -0.81 6.19 25.21
C VAL A 173 -0.23 7.16 24.18
N PHE A 174 -0.11 6.72 22.93
CA PHE A 174 0.37 7.53 21.84
C PHE A 174 -0.74 7.84 20.83
N GLU A 175 -0.56 8.89 20.04
CA GLU A 175 -1.49 9.28 18.98
C GLU A 175 -1.45 8.23 17.85
N ASP A 176 -2.63 7.93 17.28
CA ASP A 176 -2.74 6.94 16.22
C ASP A 176 -1.84 7.29 15.04
N MET A 177 -1.21 6.29 14.48
CA MET A 177 -0.42 6.47 13.25
C MET A 177 -1.32 6.67 12.04
N GLY A 178 -0.79 7.36 11.02
CA GLY A 178 -1.42 7.40 9.70
C GLY A 178 -1.52 6.00 9.10
N GLU A 179 -2.61 5.73 8.38
CA GLU A 179 -2.78 4.44 7.66
C GLU A 179 -1.75 4.25 6.54
N ASN A 180 -1.08 5.32 6.12
CA ASN A 180 -0.05 5.32 5.09
C ASN A 180 1.34 5.01 5.67
N ALA A 181 1.46 3.86 6.31
CA ALA A 181 2.70 3.30 6.82
C ALA A 181 2.77 1.79 6.56
N ASP A 182 3.92 1.28 6.11
CA ASP A 182 4.14 -0.17 5.93
C ASP A 182 4.16 -0.91 7.26
N ILE A 183 4.65 -0.25 8.30
CA ILE A 183 4.67 -0.76 9.66
C ILE A 183 3.65 0.06 10.44
N HIS A 184 2.48 -0.50 10.61
CA HIS A 184 1.42 0.04 11.44
C HIS A 184 1.35 -0.73 12.75
N PHE A 185 1.23 -0.03 13.87
CA PHE A 185 1.18 -0.67 15.18
C PHE A 185 0.23 0.06 16.13
N ASP A 186 -0.48 -0.75 16.91
CA ASP A 186 -1.36 -0.29 17.99
C ASP A 186 -0.76 -0.55 19.36
N VAL A 187 0.21 -1.47 19.43
CA VAL A 187 0.90 -1.84 20.67
C VAL A 187 2.41 -1.80 20.45
N VAL A 188 3.09 -1.10 21.36
CA VAL A 188 4.56 -1.08 21.43
C VAL A 188 4.98 -1.84 22.68
N VAL A 189 5.76 -2.89 22.48
CA VAL A 189 6.38 -3.70 23.52
C VAL A 189 7.85 -3.30 23.62
N PRO A 190 8.43 -3.16 24.82
CA PRO A 190 9.82 -2.79 24.98
C PRO A 190 10.78 -3.78 24.33
N MET A 191 11.77 -3.28 23.64
CA MET A 191 12.83 -4.10 23.05
C MET A 191 13.61 -4.89 24.11
N SER A 192 13.70 -4.38 25.33
CA SER A 192 14.35 -5.06 26.48
C SER A 192 13.69 -6.41 26.82
N LYS A 193 12.37 -6.57 26.60
CA LYS A 193 11.69 -7.85 26.78
C LYS A 193 12.21 -8.90 25.78
N LEU A 194 12.44 -8.50 24.53
CA LEU A 194 12.96 -9.38 23.50
C LEU A 194 14.43 -9.74 23.74
N TRP A 195 15.23 -8.79 24.22
CA TRP A 195 16.65 -9.00 24.47
C TRP A 195 16.94 -9.88 25.68
N ASN A 196 16.09 -9.87 26.69
CA ASN A 196 16.16 -10.81 27.82
C ASN A 196 16.02 -12.27 27.36
N LEU A 197 15.49 -12.51 26.14
CA LEU A 197 15.40 -13.83 25.51
C LEU A 197 16.65 -14.21 24.68
N ALA A 198 17.82 -13.62 24.98
CA ALA A 198 19.15 -13.95 24.43
C ALA A 198 19.38 -13.66 22.94
N ARG A 199 18.65 -12.72 22.32
CA ARG A 199 18.76 -12.45 20.88
C ARG A 199 19.24 -11.03 20.51
N GLY A 200 19.61 -10.20 21.48
CA GLY A 200 19.94 -8.78 21.28
C GLY A 200 21.39 -8.45 20.92
N GLY A 201 22.23 -9.44 20.58
CA GLY A 201 23.65 -9.23 20.35
C GLY A 201 24.03 -8.99 18.88
N TRP A 202 25.25 -8.50 18.68
CA TRP A 202 25.88 -8.45 17.38
C TRP A 202 26.08 -9.86 16.81
N GLY A 203 25.55 -10.11 15.61
CA GLY A 203 25.80 -11.36 14.89
C GLY A 203 24.78 -12.49 15.07
N TYR A 204 23.75 -12.32 15.89
CA TYR A 204 22.74 -13.38 16.11
C TYR A 204 21.48 -13.23 15.27
N ASP A 205 20.89 -12.03 15.20
CA ASP A 205 19.62 -11.79 14.50
C ASP A 205 19.71 -10.46 13.74
N ILE A 206 19.36 -10.52 12.47
CA ILE A 206 19.36 -9.37 11.57
C ILE A 206 17.94 -8.96 11.16
N SER A 207 16.92 -9.39 11.90
CA SER A 207 15.52 -9.10 11.59
C SER A 207 15.00 -7.81 12.24
N TYR A 208 15.90 -6.90 12.56
CA TYR A 208 15.55 -5.60 13.14
C TYR A 208 15.61 -4.51 12.07
N MET A 209 14.68 -3.57 12.14
CA MET A 209 14.71 -2.36 11.33
C MET A 209 15.26 -1.21 12.15
N SER A 210 16.28 -0.52 11.63
CA SER A 210 16.82 0.69 12.24
C SER A 210 16.41 1.91 11.43
N ILE A 211 15.80 2.88 12.09
CA ILE A 211 15.45 4.18 11.53
C ILE A 211 16.32 5.23 12.20
N ILE A 212 16.99 6.03 11.38
CA ILE A 212 17.97 7.03 11.82
C ILE A 212 17.51 8.40 11.34
N ARG A 213 17.50 9.37 12.24
CA ARG A 213 17.30 10.77 11.93
C ARG A 213 18.64 11.47 11.84
N PHE A 214 19.02 11.88 10.63
CA PHE A 214 20.22 12.64 10.36
C PHE A 214 19.98 14.14 10.55
N ARG A 215 21.00 14.88 11.01
CA ARG A 215 20.93 16.35 11.14
C ARG A 215 20.96 17.03 9.78
N ASP A 216 21.91 16.64 8.94
CA ASP A 216 22.06 17.11 7.56
C ASP A 216 22.28 15.90 6.64
N PRO A 217 21.21 15.27 6.12
CA PRO A 217 21.31 14.05 5.33
C PRO A 217 22.22 14.16 4.11
N ALA A 218 22.23 15.33 3.45
CA ALA A 218 23.00 15.54 2.23
C ALA A 218 24.53 15.41 2.46
N LYS A 219 24.98 15.81 3.65
CA LYS A 219 26.38 15.80 4.05
C LYS A 219 26.75 14.55 4.85
N ASP A 220 25.89 14.19 5.80
CA ASP A 220 26.24 13.26 6.88
C ASP A 220 26.19 11.80 6.42
N ILE A 221 25.29 11.42 5.53
CA ILE A 221 25.08 10.02 5.12
C ILE A 221 26.37 9.40 4.57
N LYS A 222 27.01 10.05 3.59
CA LYS A 222 28.24 9.52 2.98
C LYS A 222 29.39 9.44 3.97
N ALA A 223 29.48 10.41 4.87
CA ALA A 223 30.50 10.44 5.90
C ALA A 223 30.34 9.31 6.93
N VAL A 224 29.09 9.02 7.29
CA VAL A 224 28.73 7.93 8.19
C VAL A 224 28.93 6.57 7.52
N GLU A 225 28.43 6.37 6.29
CA GLU A 225 28.59 5.12 5.52
C GLU A 225 30.08 4.71 5.43
N ALA A 226 30.98 5.65 5.18
CA ALA A 226 32.42 5.39 5.09
C ALA A 226 33.02 4.90 6.41
N ARG A 227 32.47 5.30 7.57
CA ARG A 227 32.98 5.01 8.92
C ARG A 227 32.29 3.83 9.60
N ILE A 228 31.15 3.33 9.08
CA ILE A 228 30.45 2.14 9.63
C ILE A 228 31.36 0.91 9.72
N PRO A 229 32.20 0.55 8.72
CA PRO A 229 33.09 -0.61 8.84
C PRO A 229 34.03 -0.55 10.04
N ASP A 230 34.54 0.63 10.38
CA ASP A 230 35.42 0.80 11.54
C ASP A 230 34.66 0.74 12.86
N MET A 231 33.43 1.29 12.90
CA MET A 231 32.53 1.11 14.04
C MET A 231 32.23 -0.38 14.28
N LEU A 232 31.89 -1.14 13.22
CA LEU A 232 31.60 -2.56 13.35
C LEU A 232 32.78 -3.41 13.85
N LYS A 233 34.02 -3.08 13.47
CA LYS A 233 35.21 -3.74 13.99
C LYS A 233 35.28 -3.67 15.51
N LYS A 234 34.86 -2.53 16.11
CA LYS A 234 34.83 -2.34 17.57
C LYS A 234 33.88 -3.34 18.27
N TYR A 235 32.72 -3.60 17.66
CA TYR A 235 31.65 -4.39 18.29
C TYR A 235 31.63 -5.86 17.85
N MET A 236 32.20 -6.21 16.71
CA MET A 236 32.18 -7.55 16.13
C MET A 236 33.53 -8.27 16.16
N ALA A 237 34.49 -7.79 17.00
CA ALA A 237 35.84 -8.34 17.08
C ALA A 237 35.87 -9.85 17.32
N ASP A 238 34.95 -10.39 18.15
CA ASP A 238 34.87 -11.79 18.56
C ASP A 238 33.79 -12.62 17.86
N SER A 239 33.03 -12.05 16.90
CA SER A 239 31.93 -12.77 16.28
C SER A 239 32.39 -13.70 15.16
N SER A 240 31.76 -14.86 15.05
CA SER A 240 31.95 -15.83 13.95
C SER A 240 31.62 -15.26 12.56
N ASN A 241 30.98 -14.11 12.51
CA ASN A 241 30.57 -13.39 11.29
C ASN A 241 31.67 -12.47 10.70
N LYS A 242 32.90 -12.49 11.21
CA LYS A 242 34.04 -11.72 10.69
C LYS A 242 34.28 -11.82 9.17
N LYS A 243 33.77 -12.87 8.52
CA LYS A 243 33.98 -13.12 7.07
C LYS A 243 32.94 -12.51 6.17
N LYS A 244 31.80 -11.98 6.67
CA LYS A 244 30.79 -11.36 5.83
C LYS A 244 30.95 -9.84 5.86
N SER A 245 31.54 -9.27 4.84
CA SER A 245 31.54 -7.83 4.61
C SER A 245 30.15 -7.41 4.17
N HIS A 246 29.31 -6.95 5.10
CA HIS A 246 28.01 -6.37 4.75
C HIS A 246 28.20 -4.91 4.34
N ARG A 247 27.57 -4.55 3.24
CA ARG A 247 27.52 -3.16 2.80
C ARG A 247 26.29 -2.49 3.43
N PHE A 248 26.52 -1.48 4.22
CA PHE A 248 25.46 -0.65 4.79
C PHE A 248 25.15 0.53 3.88
N SER A 249 23.90 0.85 3.75
CA SER A 249 23.41 2.04 3.05
C SER A 249 22.16 2.58 3.75
N PHE A 250 21.87 3.85 3.52
CA PHE A 250 20.71 4.51 4.08
C PHE A 250 19.78 4.94 2.94
N ARG A 251 18.49 4.69 3.10
CA ARG A 251 17.46 5.11 2.14
C ARG A 251 16.43 5.98 2.85
N PRO A 252 15.94 7.06 2.21
CA PRO A 252 14.90 7.87 2.79
C PRO A 252 13.70 7.02 3.22
N LEU A 253 13.14 7.29 4.41
CA LEU A 253 11.94 6.58 4.89
C LEU A 253 10.75 6.83 3.95
N LEU A 254 10.65 8.03 3.36
CA LEU A 254 9.63 8.37 2.37
C LEU A 254 9.66 7.49 1.11
N GLU A 255 10.83 6.96 0.75
CA GLU A 255 10.99 6.07 -0.40
C GLU A 255 10.85 4.59 -0.02
N TYR A 256 10.73 4.25 1.26
CA TYR A 256 10.71 2.88 1.74
C TYR A 256 9.61 2.06 1.08
N HIS A 257 8.38 2.58 1.10
CA HIS A 257 7.22 1.95 0.47
C HIS A 257 7.39 1.77 -1.05
N THR A 258 7.79 2.84 -1.74
CA THR A 258 7.98 2.83 -3.20
C THR A 258 9.26 2.12 -3.66
N ALA A 259 10.14 1.71 -2.74
CA ALA A 259 11.30 0.88 -3.06
C ALA A 259 10.91 -0.55 -3.46
N ASP A 260 9.74 -1.03 -3.04
CA ASP A 260 9.20 -2.32 -3.48
C ASP A 260 8.83 -2.25 -4.98
N PRO A 261 9.42 -3.11 -5.83
CA PRO A 261 9.09 -3.15 -7.26
C PRO A 261 7.61 -3.40 -7.54
N THR A 262 6.92 -4.15 -6.68
CA THR A 262 5.50 -4.48 -6.81
C THR A 262 4.65 -3.22 -6.61
N VAL A 263 4.94 -2.44 -5.57
CA VAL A 263 4.27 -1.17 -5.29
C VAL A 263 4.50 -0.17 -6.42
N ARG A 264 5.75 -0.05 -6.89
CA ARG A 264 6.08 0.83 -8.01
C ARG A 264 5.33 0.46 -9.29
N LEU A 265 5.24 -0.83 -9.60
CA LEU A 265 4.49 -1.32 -10.75
C LEU A 265 2.99 -1.05 -10.60
N MET A 266 2.44 -1.24 -9.41
CA MET A 266 1.04 -0.95 -9.09
C MET A 266 0.72 0.53 -9.29
N ILE A 267 1.55 1.44 -8.75
CA ILE A 267 1.42 2.90 -8.94
C ILE A 267 1.44 3.26 -10.44
N LEU A 268 2.39 2.69 -11.20
CA LEU A 268 2.49 2.91 -12.63
C LEU A 268 1.23 2.45 -13.36
N MET A 269 0.77 1.24 -13.09
CA MET A 269 -0.44 0.69 -13.73
C MET A 269 -1.69 1.50 -13.40
N MET A 270 -1.90 1.88 -12.14
CA MET A 270 -3.03 2.74 -11.74
C MET A 270 -2.97 4.10 -12.43
N SER A 271 -1.78 4.70 -12.53
CA SER A 271 -1.59 6.00 -13.17
C SER A 271 -1.88 5.94 -14.66
N VAL A 272 -1.35 4.93 -15.38
CA VAL A 272 -1.59 4.75 -16.81
C VAL A 272 -3.07 4.49 -17.09
N LEU A 273 -3.70 3.63 -16.30
CA LEU A 273 -5.14 3.33 -16.41
C LEU A 273 -5.99 4.57 -16.15
N GLY A 274 -5.67 5.32 -15.09
CA GLY A 274 -6.37 6.56 -14.75
C GLY A 274 -6.28 7.60 -15.87
N ILE A 275 -5.09 7.83 -16.42
CA ILE A 275 -4.88 8.73 -17.56
C ILE A 275 -5.69 8.25 -18.78
N ALA A 276 -5.63 6.96 -19.11
CA ALA A 276 -6.36 6.41 -20.26
C ALA A 276 -7.88 6.61 -20.11
N ILE A 277 -8.45 6.33 -18.94
CA ILE A 277 -9.88 6.52 -18.66
C ILE A 277 -10.27 8.00 -18.78
N LEU A 278 -9.51 8.92 -18.19
CA LEU A 278 -9.81 10.35 -18.28
C LEU A 278 -9.75 10.87 -19.71
N LEU A 279 -8.77 10.40 -20.52
CA LEU A 279 -8.68 10.75 -21.94
C LEU A 279 -9.86 10.20 -22.73
N ILE A 280 -10.26 8.95 -22.50
CA ILE A 280 -11.44 8.35 -23.17
C ILE A 280 -12.68 9.17 -22.86
N VAL A 281 -12.94 9.50 -21.60
CA VAL A 281 -14.10 10.28 -21.18
C VAL A 281 -14.09 11.70 -21.76
N ALA A 282 -12.93 12.36 -21.76
CA ALA A 282 -12.79 13.68 -22.36
C ALA A 282 -13.05 13.62 -23.88
N PHE A 283 -12.53 12.62 -24.58
CA PHE A 283 -12.75 12.43 -26.01
C PHE A 283 -14.18 12.05 -26.35
N ASP A 284 -14.85 11.22 -25.53
CA ASP A 284 -16.29 10.93 -25.66
C ASP A 284 -17.11 12.21 -25.60
N TYR A 285 -16.84 13.05 -24.60
CA TYR A 285 -17.50 14.32 -24.47
C TYR A 285 -17.27 15.22 -25.70
N VAL A 286 -16.03 15.35 -26.16
CA VAL A 286 -15.67 16.11 -27.36
C VAL A 286 -16.39 15.58 -28.60
N LEU A 287 -16.40 14.26 -28.81
CA LEU A 287 -17.09 13.61 -29.96
C LEU A 287 -18.59 13.88 -29.93
N ILE A 288 -19.23 13.72 -28.78
CA ILE A 288 -20.68 13.98 -28.62
C ILE A 288 -20.96 15.46 -28.86
N ALA A 289 -20.17 16.38 -28.28
CA ALA A 289 -20.33 17.82 -28.48
C ALA A 289 -20.21 18.20 -29.96
N VAL A 290 -19.16 17.73 -30.65
CA VAL A 290 -18.92 18.04 -32.06
C VAL A 290 -19.92 17.30 -32.99
N SER A 291 -20.44 16.15 -32.60
CA SER A 291 -21.50 15.48 -33.38
C SER A 291 -22.80 16.30 -33.41
N SER A 292 -23.07 17.08 -32.38
CA SER A 292 -24.18 18.02 -32.32
C SER A 292 -23.94 19.32 -33.11
N LEU A 293 -22.71 19.51 -33.66
CA LEU A 293 -22.31 20.73 -34.34
C LEU A 293 -23.28 21.15 -35.47
N ALA A 294 -23.69 20.20 -36.32
CA ALA A 294 -24.56 20.48 -37.46
C ALA A 294 -25.92 21.09 -37.02
N ARG A 295 -26.46 20.64 -35.90
CA ARG A 295 -27.68 21.16 -35.32
C ARG A 295 -27.47 22.52 -34.65
N ARG A 296 -26.34 22.68 -33.98
CA ARG A 296 -26.01 23.90 -33.22
C ARG A 296 -25.42 25.00 -34.08
N ALA A 297 -24.82 24.67 -35.24
CA ALA A 297 -24.23 25.66 -36.15
C ALA A 297 -25.25 26.75 -36.55
N LYS A 298 -26.50 26.35 -36.83
CA LYS A 298 -27.56 27.33 -37.19
C LYS A 298 -27.82 28.31 -36.04
N SER A 299 -27.93 27.85 -34.81
CA SER A 299 -28.10 28.70 -33.62
C SER A 299 -26.89 29.61 -33.40
N ILE A 300 -25.66 29.08 -33.53
CA ILE A 300 -24.41 29.86 -33.43
C ILE A 300 -24.36 30.97 -34.48
N GLY A 301 -24.76 30.64 -35.73
CA GLY A 301 -24.84 31.63 -36.80
C GLY A 301 -25.79 32.76 -36.49
N VAL A 302 -26.98 32.46 -35.97
CA VAL A 302 -27.94 33.50 -35.54
C VAL A 302 -27.36 34.36 -34.43
N HIS A 303 -26.72 33.75 -33.42
CA HIS A 303 -26.06 34.53 -32.35
C HIS A 303 -24.97 35.46 -32.88
N LYS A 304 -24.14 35.01 -33.82
CA LYS A 304 -23.09 35.83 -34.44
C LYS A 304 -23.68 36.93 -35.33
N CYS A 305 -24.77 36.66 -36.08
CA CYS A 305 -25.47 37.69 -36.84
C CYS A 305 -26.09 38.78 -35.93
N CYS A 306 -26.48 38.40 -34.71
CA CYS A 306 -26.95 39.32 -33.68
C CYS A 306 -25.82 40.03 -32.89
N GLY A 307 -24.56 39.92 -33.35
CA GLY A 307 -23.42 40.61 -32.75
C GLY A 307 -22.64 39.85 -31.68
N ALA A 308 -22.87 38.55 -31.51
CA ALA A 308 -22.06 37.76 -30.58
C ALA A 308 -20.63 37.56 -31.08
N THR A 309 -19.65 37.89 -30.25
CA THR A 309 -18.22 37.65 -30.52
C THR A 309 -17.83 36.20 -30.32
N ASP A 310 -16.70 35.79 -30.90
CA ASP A 310 -16.13 34.42 -30.71
C ASP A 310 -15.91 34.11 -29.24
N ASN A 311 -15.48 35.08 -28.46
CA ASN A 311 -15.33 34.93 -27.01
C ASN A 311 -16.68 34.72 -26.28
N SER A 312 -17.76 35.32 -26.77
CA SER A 312 -19.11 35.09 -26.23
C SER A 312 -19.57 33.65 -26.48
N ILE A 313 -19.32 33.11 -27.69
CA ILE A 313 -19.62 31.73 -28.04
C ILE A 313 -18.75 30.75 -27.22
N PHE A 314 -17.44 31.01 -27.12
CA PHE A 314 -16.52 30.25 -26.29
C PHE A 314 -16.99 30.13 -24.83
N ARG A 315 -17.33 31.28 -24.22
CA ARG A 315 -17.85 31.31 -22.84
C ARG A 315 -19.18 30.57 -22.69
N MET A 316 -20.05 30.59 -23.68
CA MET A 316 -21.32 29.87 -23.66
C MET A 316 -21.09 28.35 -23.57
N PHE A 317 -20.18 27.81 -24.38
CA PHE A 317 -19.85 26.37 -24.33
C PHE A 317 -19.08 25.96 -23.07
N LEU A 318 -18.17 26.82 -22.57
CA LEU A 318 -17.53 26.58 -21.28
C LEU A 318 -18.54 26.52 -20.12
N THR A 319 -19.56 27.40 -20.13
CA THR A 319 -20.62 27.39 -19.12
C THR A 319 -21.45 26.10 -19.20
N GLU A 320 -21.75 25.63 -20.44
CA GLU A 320 -22.42 24.32 -20.62
C GLU A 320 -21.61 23.18 -20.05
N THR A 321 -20.32 23.11 -20.39
CA THR A 321 -19.42 22.08 -19.87
C THR A 321 -19.27 22.15 -18.35
N ALA A 322 -19.15 23.37 -17.80
CA ALA A 322 -19.09 23.56 -16.35
C ALA A 322 -20.35 23.04 -15.63
N LEU A 323 -21.54 23.26 -16.23
CA LEU A 323 -22.80 22.77 -15.65
C LEU A 323 -22.90 21.24 -15.73
N VAL A 324 -22.52 20.63 -16.86
CA VAL A 324 -22.47 19.18 -17.01
C VAL A 324 -21.47 18.57 -16.01
N LEU A 325 -20.27 19.17 -15.91
CA LEU A 325 -19.25 18.75 -14.96
C LEU A 325 -19.74 18.84 -13.51
N PHE A 326 -20.40 19.93 -13.15
CA PHE A 326 -20.95 20.13 -11.82
C PHE A 326 -21.97 19.03 -11.46
N ILE A 327 -22.91 18.72 -12.38
CA ILE A 327 -23.88 17.64 -12.19
C ILE A 327 -23.15 16.29 -12.06
N SER A 328 -22.15 16.05 -12.92
CA SER A 328 -21.37 14.82 -12.89
C SER A 328 -20.58 14.66 -11.57
N VAL A 329 -20.05 15.75 -11.02
CA VAL A 329 -19.38 15.73 -9.70
C VAL A 329 -20.36 15.38 -8.58
N LEU A 330 -21.56 15.96 -8.58
CA LEU A 330 -22.58 15.60 -7.57
C LEU A 330 -22.95 14.13 -7.63
N LEU A 331 -23.14 13.60 -8.85
CA LEU A 331 -23.41 12.16 -9.04
C LEU A 331 -22.21 11.30 -8.65
N THR A 332 -20.99 11.73 -8.94
CA THR A 332 -19.75 11.06 -8.50
C THR A 332 -19.67 10.98 -6.99
N MET A 333 -19.96 12.09 -6.28
CA MET A 333 -19.99 12.10 -4.81
C MET A 333 -21.02 11.11 -4.27
N LEU A 334 -22.21 11.06 -4.90
CA LEU A 334 -23.24 10.11 -4.52
C LEU A 334 -22.80 8.65 -4.77
N LEU A 335 -22.13 8.37 -5.88
CA LEU A 335 -21.58 7.04 -6.17
C LEU A 335 -20.50 6.64 -5.16
N ILE A 336 -19.55 7.54 -4.84
CA ILE A 336 -18.50 7.29 -3.84
C ILE A 336 -19.14 6.95 -2.49
N PHE A 337 -20.15 7.69 -2.07
CA PHE A 337 -20.86 7.44 -0.82
C PHE A 337 -21.64 6.12 -0.83
N GLN A 338 -22.35 5.84 -1.92
CA GLN A 338 -23.16 4.62 -2.06
C GLN A 338 -22.32 3.34 -2.13
N PHE A 339 -21.17 3.40 -2.79
CA PHE A 339 -20.26 2.27 -2.96
C PHE A 339 -19.07 2.30 -1.98
N ARG A 340 -19.21 3.02 -0.88
CA ARG A 340 -18.13 3.22 0.11
C ARG A 340 -17.50 1.91 0.55
N GLU A 341 -18.31 0.97 1.06
CA GLU A 341 -17.82 -0.31 1.60
C GLU A 341 -17.08 -1.12 0.53
N PHE A 342 -17.61 -1.16 -0.69
CA PHE A 342 -16.99 -1.83 -1.83
C PHE A 342 -15.64 -1.20 -2.23
N VAL A 343 -15.56 0.14 -2.20
CA VAL A 343 -14.31 0.86 -2.50
C VAL A 343 -13.27 0.60 -1.41
N GLU A 344 -13.65 0.65 -0.14
CA GLU A 344 -12.78 0.38 1.00
C GLU A 344 -12.28 -1.08 1.00
N GLU A 345 -13.14 -2.04 0.64
CA GLU A 345 -12.76 -3.46 0.53
C GLU A 345 -11.75 -3.72 -0.60
N ILE A 346 -12.00 -3.16 -1.79
CA ILE A 346 -11.08 -3.34 -2.94
C ILE A 346 -9.77 -2.59 -2.74
N ALA A 347 -9.83 -1.35 -2.26
CA ALA A 347 -8.64 -0.53 -2.06
C ALA A 347 -7.81 -0.99 -0.85
N GLY A 348 -8.42 -1.67 0.11
CA GLY A 348 -7.81 -1.99 1.41
C GLY A 348 -7.50 -0.76 2.25
N ILE A 349 -8.14 0.38 1.95
CA ILE A 349 -7.86 1.70 2.54
C ILE A 349 -9.20 2.35 2.88
N ARG A 350 -9.30 2.97 4.05
CA ARG A 350 -10.50 3.73 4.41
C ARG A 350 -10.69 4.94 3.49
N LEU A 351 -11.93 5.21 3.12
CA LEU A 351 -12.24 6.35 2.26
C LEU A 351 -11.82 7.70 2.88
N SER A 352 -11.90 7.80 4.21
CA SER A 352 -11.44 8.98 4.96
C SER A 352 -9.94 9.26 4.78
N SER A 353 -9.14 8.22 4.60
CA SER A 353 -7.69 8.33 4.41
C SER A 353 -7.30 8.69 2.97
N LEU A 354 -8.16 8.35 1.99
CA LEU A 354 -7.99 8.76 0.60
C LEU A 354 -8.29 10.26 0.38
N PHE A 355 -9.25 10.83 1.14
CA PHE A 355 -9.74 12.20 0.98
C PHE A 355 -9.41 13.06 2.20
N THR A 356 -8.13 13.14 2.55
CA THR A 356 -7.63 14.05 3.58
C THR A 356 -7.46 15.46 3.03
N TRP A 357 -7.39 16.47 3.91
CA TRP A 357 -7.10 17.84 3.48
C TRP A 357 -5.84 17.96 2.61
N GLN A 358 -4.84 17.14 2.90
CA GLN A 358 -3.56 17.11 2.18
C GLN A 358 -3.69 16.50 0.77
N THR A 359 -4.69 15.67 0.48
CA THR A 359 -4.91 14.99 -0.80
C THR A 359 -6.04 15.59 -1.64
N LEU A 360 -6.79 16.57 -1.13
CA LEU A 360 -7.90 17.21 -1.85
C LEU A 360 -7.51 17.91 -3.18
N TRP A 361 -6.24 18.25 -3.33
CA TRP A 361 -5.73 18.78 -4.60
C TRP A 361 -5.84 17.78 -5.75
N VAL A 362 -5.85 16.46 -5.47
CA VAL A 362 -5.92 15.38 -6.47
C VAL A 362 -7.25 15.40 -7.22
N PRO A 363 -8.42 15.26 -6.56
CA PRO A 363 -9.71 15.36 -7.25
C PRO A 363 -9.89 16.70 -7.94
N LEU A 364 -9.41 17.81 -7.36
CA LEU A 364 -9.47 19.13 -7.99
C LEU A 364 -8.64 19.17 -9.29
N THR A 365 -7.46 18.57 -9.30
CA THR A 365 -6.62 18.47 -10.51
C THR A 365 -7.29 17.62 -11.58
N VAL A 366 -7.85 16.47 -11.22
CA VAL A 366 -8.61 15.61 -12.14
C VAL A 366 -9.76 16.39 -12.78
N LEU A 367 -10.55 17.11 -11.98
CA LEU A 367 -11.65 17.93 -12.47
C LEU A 367 -11.19 19.05 -13.39
N LEU A 368 -10.09 19.72 -13.05
CA LEU A 368 -9.50 20.78 -13.87
C LEU A 368 -9.04 20.25 -15.22
N VAL A 369 -8.34 19.12 -15.24
CA VAL A 369 -7.87 18.47 -16.48
C VAL A 369 -9.06 18.07 -17.36
N VAL A 370 -10.07 17.43 -16.80
CA VAL A 370 -11.29 17.05 -17.54
C VAL A 370 -12.00 18.30 -18.07
N PHE A 371 -12.12 19.35 -17.28
CA PHE A 371 -12.74 20.61 -17.71
C PHE A 371 -12.00 21.27 -18.87
N ILE A 372 -10.67 21.29 -18.83
CA ILE A 372 -9.85 21.83 -19.92
C ILE A 372 -10.02 21.00 -21.19
N LEU A 373 -9.88 19.69 -21.10
CA LEU A 373 -9.93 18.78 -22.25
C LEU A 373 -11.34 18.71 -22.85
N ALA A 374 -12.36 18.53 -22.03
CA ALA A 374 -13.75 18.40 -22.48
C ALA A 374 -14.42 19.74 -22.81
N GLY A 375 -14.02 20.84 -22.15
CA GLY A 375 -14.62 22.15 -22.32
C GLY A 375 -13.90 23.05 -23.33
N ALA A 376 -12.61 23.30 -23.12
CA ALA A 376 -11.87 24.28 -23.90
C ALA A 376 -11.69 23.87 -25.37
N ILE A 377 -11.44 22.57 -25.65
CA ILE A 377 -11.25 22.08 -27.02
C ILE A 377 -12.53 22.24 -27.86
N PRO A 378 -13.71 21.72 -27.46
CA PRO A 378 -14.93 21.95 -28.22
C PRO A 378 -15.31 23.43 -28.30
N ALA A 379 -15.19 24.16 -27.20
CA ALA A 379 -15.53 25.59 -27.17
C ALA A 379 -14.71 26.41 -28.19
N SER A 380 -13.41 26.13 -28.34
CA SER A 380 -12.56 26.76 -29.33
C SER A 380 -12.98 26.42 -30.78
N ILE A 381 -13.34 25.17 -31.04
CA ILE A 381 -13.84 24.71 -32.33
C ILE A 381 -15.16 25.41 -32.68
N PHE A 382 -16.09 25.51 -31.74
CA PHE A 382 -17.37 26.17 -31.96
C PHE A 382 -17.22 27.71 -32.14
N ALA A 383 -16.32 28.33 -31.40
CA ALA A 383 -16.06 29.75 -31.50
C ALA A 383 -15.47 30.15 -32.87
N SER A 384 -14.63 29.28 -33.44
CA SER A 384 -13.95 29.56 -34.72
C SER A 384 -14.81 29.37 -35.98
N ILE A 385 -16.10 28.98 -35.85
CA ILE A 385 -16.98 28.77 -37.01
C ILE A 385 -17.33 30.11 -37.66
N PRO A 386 -16.99 30.35 -38.96
CA PRO A 386 -17.34 31.61 -39.65
C PRO A 386 -18.84 31.63 -39.99
N VAL A 387 -19.47 32.83 -39.88
CA VAL A 387 -20.90 33.02 -40.16
C VAL A 387 -21.26 32.59 -41.59
N THR A 388 -20.38 32.87 -42.57
CA THR A 388 -20.58 32.52 -43.98
C THR A 388 -20.64 31.02 -44.24
N GLN A 389 -20.01 30.21 -43.41
CA GLN A 389 -20.02 28.76 -43.56
C GLN A 389 -21.21 28.08 -42.86
N VAL A 390 -21.88 28.78 -41.96
CA VAL A 390 -23.07 28.27 -41.27
C VAL A 390 -24.22 28.01 -42.23
N PHE A 391 -24.35 28.85 -43.24
CA PHE A 391 -25.40 28.76 -44.28
C PHE A 391 -25.05 27.87 -45.47
N ARG A 392 -23.74 27.51 -45.65
CA ARG A 392 -23.26 26.53 -46.64
C ARG A 392 -22.89 25.25 -45.92
N ARG A 393 -23.73 24.19 -46.03
CA ARG A 393 -23.51 22.80 -45.55
C ARG A 393 -22.11 22.51 -44.98
N TYR A 394 -21.81 23.11 -43.83
CA TYR A 394 -20.52 22.97 -43.12
C TYR A 394 -20.28 21.51 -42.67
N ALA A 395 -21.37 20.74 -42.57
CA ALA A 395 -21.33 19.38 -42.04
C ALA A 395 -20.58 18.36 -42.92
N GLU A 396 -20.46 18.62 -44.23
CA GLU A 396 -19.92 17.57 -45.14
C GLU A 396 -18.40 17.61 -45.35
N ARG A 397 -17.74 18.69 -45.06
CA ARG A 397 -16.35 18.91 -45.54
C ARG A 397 -15.21 18.75 -44.51
N LYS A 398 -15.46 18.65 -43.21
CA LYS A 398 -14.38 18.58 -42.19
C LYS A 398 -14.56 17.55 -41.07
N THR A 399 -14.97 16.32 -41.43
CA THR A 399 -15.07 15.21 -40.47
C THR A 399 -13.81 14.32 -40.42
N SER A 400 -12.75 14.67 -41.11
CA SER A 400 -11.56 13.78 -41.22
C SER A 400 -10.85 13.55 -39.86
N TRP A 401 -10.87 14.54 -38.95
CA TRP A 401 -10.24 14.42 -37.64
C TRP A 401 -11.02 13.53 -36.65
N LYS A 402 -12.31 13.31 -36.87
CA LYS A 402 -13.12 12.39 -36.02
C LYS A 402 -12.67 10.94 -36.15
N ARG A 403 -12.25 10.53 -37.37
CA ARG A 403 -11.82 9.15 -37.62
C ARG A 403 -10.57 8.76 -36.83
N PRO A 404 -9.47 9.55 -36.83
CA PRO A 404 -8.31 9.26 -35.99
C PRO A 404 -8.66 9.22 -34.49
N LEU A 405 -9.51 10.15 -34.03
CA LEU A 405 -9.92 10.21 -32.61
C LEU A 405 -10.69 8.94 -32.21
N LEU A 406 -11.67 8.53 -33.01
CA LEU A 406 -12.41 7.29 -32.82
C LEU A 406 -11.48 6.07 -32.86
N PHE A 407 -10.52 6.06 -33.80
CA PHE A 407 -9.55 4.96 -33.89
C PHE A 407 -8.70 4.85 -32.62
N ILE A 408 -8.15 5.96 -32.11
CA ILE A 408 -7.35 6.00 -30.87
C ILE A 408 -8.21 5.54 -29.69
N GLN A 409 -9.46 5.97 -29.63
CA GLN A 409 -10.38 5.61 -28.56
C GLN A 409 -10.73 4.12 -28.56
N PHE A 410 -11.07 3.57 -29.75
CA PHE A 410 -11.33 2.12 -29.86
C PHE A 410 -10.06 1.29 -29.61
N ALA A 411 -8.91 1.74 -30.08
CA ALA A 411 -7.64 1.08 -29.79
C ALA A 411 -7.33 1.09 -28.28
N GLY A 412 -7.53 2.23 -27.60
CA GLY A 412 -7.39 2.33 -26.14
C GLY A 412 -8.37 1.43 -25.38
N MET A 413 -9.63 1.39 -25.78
CA MET A 413 -10.64 0.53 -25.18
C MET A 413 -10.30 -0.96 -25.39
N THR A 414 -9.88 -1.34 -26.59
CA THR A 414 -9.47 -2.72 -26.90
C THR A 414 -8.24 -3.11 -26.08
N PHE A 415 -7.29 -2.18 -25.90
CA PHE A 415 -6.11 -2.42 -25.06
C PHE A 415 -6.51 -2.66 -23.60
N ILE A 416 -7.40 -1.83 -23.02
CA ILE A 416 -7.88 -1.99 -21.65
C ILE A 416 -8.62 -3.33 -21.47
N LEU A 417 -9.50 -3.68 -22.40
CA LEU A 417 -10.23 -4.96 -22.36
C LEU A 417 -9.27 -6.15 -22.48
N GLY A 418 -8.27 -6.06 -23.38
CA GLY A 418 -7.22 -7.08 -23.53
C GLY A 418 -6.40 -7.23 -22.24
N PHE A 419 -6.03 -6.11 -21.61
CA PHE A 419 -5.32 -6.12 -20.34
C PHE A 419 -6.15 -6.77 -19.23
N LEU A 420 -7.43 -6.40 -19.09
CA LEU A 420 -8.34 -7.02 -18.11
C LEU A 420 -8.51 -8.52 -18.35
N MET A 421 -8.56 -8.95 -19.62
CA MET A 421 -8.63 -10.38 -19.96
C MET A 421 -7.36 -11.13 -19.54
N VAL A 422 -6.17 -10.53 -19.74
CA VAL A 422 -4.91 -11.11 -19.28
C VAL A 422 -4.88 -11.24 -17.75
N VAL A 423 -5.28 -10.19 -17.02
CA VAL A 423 -5.37 -10.23 -15.55
C VAL A 423 -6.35 -11.30 -15.09
N PHE A 424 -7.51 -11.41 -15.73
CA PHE A 424 -8.51 -12.45 -15.44
C PHE A 424 -7.94 -13.86 -15.68
N CYS A 425 -7.28 -14.08 -16.81
CA CYS A 425 -6.65 -15.36 -17.11
C CYS A 425 -5.53 -15.71 -16.10
N GLN A 426 -4.72 -14.72 -15.69
CA GLN A 426 -3.69 -14.91 -14.67
C GLN A 426 -4.30 -15.25 -13.31
N TYR A 427 -5.36 -14.55 -12.91
CA TYR A 427 -6.09 -14.85 -11.69
C TYR A 427 -6.69 -16.26 -11.71
N HIS A 428 -7.37 -16.61 -12.79
CA HIS A 428 -7.95 -17.94 -12.97
C HIS A 428 -6.87 -19.03 -12.95
N MET A 429 -5.74 -18.81 -13.62
CA MET A 429 -4.61 -19.73 -13.59
C MET A 429 -4.04 -19.88 -12.17
N ALA A 430 -3.89 -18.76 -11.44
CA ALA A 430 -3.36 -18.79 -10.08
C ALA A 430 -4.29 -19.55 -9.12
N MET A 431 -5.62 -19.37 -9.28
CA MET A 431 -6.63 -20.04 -8.43
C MET A 431 -6.79 -21.53 -8.74
N ASN A 432 -6.52 -21.94 -9.98
CA ASN A 432 -6.74 -23.34 -10.40
C ASN A 432 -5.43 -24.12 -10.62
N LYS A 433 -4.27 -23.48 -10.41
CA LYS A 433 -2.99 -24.17 -10.56
C LYS A 433 -2.82 -25.20 -9.46
N ASP A 434 -2.41 -26.41 -9.84
CA ASP A 434 -1.96 -27.42 -8.88
C ASP A 434 -0.80 -26.86 -8.05
N LEU A 435 -0.99 -26.81 -6.75
CA LEU A 435 -0.01 -26.32 -5.79
C LEU A 435 1.08 -27.35 -5.48
N GLY A 436 0.90 -28.62 -5.93
CA GLY A 436 1.76 -29.74 -5.56
C GLY A 436 1.52 -30.25 -4.14
N TYR A 437 0.47 -29.73 -3.47
CA TYR A 437 -0.01 -30.20 -2.18
C TYR A 437 -1.52 -29.96 -2.06
N ASN A 438 -2.19 -30.69 -1.18
CA ASN A 438 -3.64 -30.52 -0.96
C ASN A 438 -3.91 -29.60 0.25
N PRO A 439 -4.40 -28.36 0.04
CA PRO A 439 -4.78 -27.44 1.11
C PRO A 439 -6.22 -27.64 1.60
N GLU A 440 -7.02 -28.53 0.95
CA GLU A 440 -8.42 -28.69 1.27
C GLU A 440 -8.61 -29.26 2.68
N ARG A 441 -9.51 -28.63 3.43
CA ARG A 441 -9.82 -28.99 4.82
C ARG A 441 -8.64 -28.91 5.80
N VAL A 442 -7.55 -28.24 5.43
CA VAL A 442 -6.42 -28.01 6.30
C VAL A 442 -6.64 -26.76 7.14
N VAL A 443 -6.66 -26.89 8.44
CA VAL A 443 -6.71 -25.79 9.41
C VAL A 443 -5.36 -25.65 10.06
N MET A 444 -4.81 -24.44 10.05
CA MET A 444 -3.52 -24.15 10.64
C MET A 444 -3.67 -23.35 11.93
N GLY A 445 -3.07 -23.83 12.99
CA GLY A 445 -2.94 -23.11 14.25
C GLY A 445 -1.54 -22.56 14.45
N TRP A 446 -1.44 -21.30 14.89
CA TRP A 446 -0.16 -20.69 15.28
C TRP A 446 -0.03 -20.70 16.78
N LYS A 447 0.88 -21.53 17.31
CA LYS A 447 1.34 -21.42 18.68
C LYS A 447 2.74 -22.03 18.81
N LYS A 448 3.60 -21.37 19.57
CA LYS A 448 4.84 -21.99 20.05
C LYS A 448 4.45 -23.06 21.05
N LEU A 449 4.42 -24.32 20.62
CA LEU A 449 4.02 -25.44 21.46
C LEU A 449 5.10 -25.83 22.47
N GLY A 450 6.35 -25.40 22.29
CA GLY A 450 7.45 -25.67 23.22
C GLY A 450 7.53 -27.15 23.62
N SER A 451 7.69 -27.41 24.93
CA SER A 451 7.69 -28.76 25.52
C SER A 451 6.32 -29.46 25.46
N ASN A 452 5.24 -28.74 25.18
CA ASN A 452 3.88 -29.30 25.14
C ASN A 452 3.48 -29.83 23.75
N ARG A 453 4.43 -29.95 22.81
CA ARG A 453 4.16 -30.41 21.44
C ARG A 453 3.46 -31.76 21.39
N GLN A 454 3.92 -32.71 22.21
CA GLN A 454 3.35 -34.07 22.28
C GLN A 454 1.91 -34.06 22.82
N ASN A 455 1.66 -33.27 23.86
CA ASN A 455 0.32 -33.15 24.44
C ASN A 455 -0.66 -32.48 23.47
N ALA A 456 -0.21 -31.46 22.71
CA ALA A 456 -1.02 -30.83 21.68
C ALA A 456 -1.34 -31.80 20.54
N LYS A 457 -0.34 -32.61 20.10
CA LYS A 457 -0.54 -33.69 19.11
C LYS A 457 -1.64 -34.64 19.58
N SER A 458 -1.50 -35.17 20.78
CA SER A 458 -2.48 -36.12 21.36
C SER A 458 -3.86 -35.47 21.52
N PHE A 459 -3.93 -34.20 21.92
CA PHE A 459 -5.20 -33.47 22.04
C PHE A 459 -5.92 -33.38 20.69
N PHE A 460 -5.23 -32.94 19.64
CA PHE A 460 -5.86 -32.78 18.32
C PHE A 460 -6.28 -34.10 17.71
N MET A 461 -5.46 -35.18 17.86
CA MET A 461 -5.81 -36.49 17.35
C MET A 461 -7.00 -37.17 18.07
N ASN A 462 -7.32 -36.73 19.27
CA ASN A 462 -8.50 -37.22 20.00
C ASN A 462 -9.80 -36.48 19.61
N LEU A 463 -9.71 -35.45 18.76
CA LEU A 463 -10.91 -34.75 18.26
C LEU A 463 -11.51 -35.54 17.09
N PRO A 464 -12.82 -35.89 17.15
CA PRO A 464 -13.46 -36.73 16.13
C PRO A 464 -13.51 -36.12 14.73
N MET A 465 -13.25 -34.85 14.61
CA MET A 465 -13.23 -34.07 13.35
C MET A 465 -11.84 -34.00 12.72
N VAL A 466 -10.79 -34.45 13.38
CA VAL A 466 -9.39 -34.43 12.91
C VAL A 466 -9.02 -35.79 12.35
N GLU A 467 -8.80 -35.85 11.05
CA GLU A 467 -8.40 -37.07 10.35
C GLU A 467 -6.87 -37.27 10.42
N GLU A 468 -6.12 -36.22 10.16
CA GLU A 468 -4.66 -36.22 10.13
C GLU A 468 -4.11 -34.91 10.75
N HIS A 469 -2.87 -34.93 11.15
CA HIS A 469 -2.17 -33.79 11.65
C HIS A 469 -0.74 -33.76 11.13
N GLY A 470 -0.17 -32.56 11.01
CA GLY A 470 1.23 -32.36 10.66
C GLY A 470 1.81 -31.19 11.40
N VAL A 471 3.11 -31.20 11.62
CA VAL A 471 3.80 -30.09 12.28
C VAL A 471 4.84 -29.52 11.33
N GLY A 472 4.75 -28.20 11.11
CA GLY A 472 5.76 -27.42 10.42
C GLY A 472 6.19 -26.23 11.28
N GLN A 473 7.32 -25.63 10.97
CA GLN A 473 7.77 -24.42 11.65
C GLN A 473 6.92 -23.23 11.21
N GLN A 474 6.54 -23.20 9.94
CA GLN A 474 5.69 -22.16 9.33
C GLN A 474 4.72 -22.79 8.33
N ALA A 475 3.80 -22.01 7.80
CA ALA A 475 2.98 -22.43 6.68
C ALA A 475 3.82 -22.54 5.40
N ILE A 476 3.56 -23.51 4.55
CA ILE A 476 4.25 -23.72 3.26
C ILE A 476 4.33 -22.42 2.43
N TRP A 477 3.25 -21.64 2.40
CA TRP A 477 3.19 -20.38 1.67
C TRP A 477 3.86 -19.21 2.38
N ARG A 478 4.31 -19.37 3.62
CA ARG A 478 4.97 -18.36 4.46
C ARG A 478 6.42 -18.67 4.81
N SER A 479 7.05 -19.63 4.14
CA SER A 479 8.45 -19.94 4.41
C SER A 479 9.35 -18.73 4.09
N TRP A 480 9.82 -18.09 5.15
CA TRP A 480 10.73 -16.93 5.09
C TRP A 480 12.19 -17.32 5.34
N SER A 481 12.42 -18.54 5.83
CA SER A 481 13.77 -19.01 6.12
C SER A 481 14.52 -19.28 4.82
N GLY A 482 15.42 -18.40 4.48
CA GLY A 482 16.33 -18.55 3.35
C GLY A 482 17.74 -18.80 3.83
N GLU A 483 18.44 -19.75 3.22
CA GLU A 483 19.83 -20.04 3.57
C GLU A 483 20.67 -20.31 2.32
N VAL A 484 21.97 -20.22 2.49
CA VAL A 484 22.93 -20.57 1.45
C VAL A 484 23.43 -21.99 1.72
N PHE A 485 23.00 -22.91 0.88
CA PHE A 485 23.36 -24.33 0.98
C PHE A 485 24.67 -24.59 0.24
N ASN A 486 25.61 -25.26 0.89
CA ASN A 486 26.80 -25.78 0.24
C ASN A 486 26.47 -27.12 -0.40
N VAL A 487 26.54 -27.20 -1.71
CA VAL A 487 26.20 -28.41 -2.50
C VAL A 487 27.43 -29.20 -2.95
N GLY A 488 28.58 -28.92 -2.36
CA GLY A 488 29.87 -29.56 -2.70
C GLY A 488 30.70 -28.73 -3.69
N GLU A 489 31.99 -29.07 -3.83
CA GLU A 489 32.95 -28.45 -4.73
C GLU A 489 33.04 -26.92 -4.64
N GLY A 490 32.77 -26.37 -3.44
CA GLY A 490 32.77 -24.89 -3.24
C GLY A 490 31.56 -24.17 -3.86
N ARG A 491 30.59 -24.90 -4.42
CA ARG A 491 29.37 -24.32 -4.98
C ARG A 491 28.31 -24.10 -3.91
N THR A 492 27.64 -22.98 -3.98
CA THR A 492 26.57 -22.63 -3.06
C THR A 492 25.29 -22.27 -3.80
N ILE A 493 24.15 -22.66 -3.22
CA ILE A 493 22.82 -22.36 -3.75
C ILE A 493 22.02 -21.64 -2.69
N LYS A 494 21.39 -20.51 -3.06
CA LYS A 494 20.38 -19.85 -2.21
C LYS A 494 19.06 -20.59 -2.36
N GLY A 495 18.49 -21.03 -1.24
CA GLY A 495 17.22 -21.74 -1.22
C GLY A 495 16.39 -21.34 -0.01
N ARG A 496 15.09 -21.61 -0.05
CA ARG A 496 14.20 -21.53 1.11
C ARG A 496 14.04 -22.92 1.68
N PHE A 497 13.93 -23.02 3.01
CA PHE A 497 13.72 -24.29 3.67
C PHE A 497 12.67 -24.17 4.78
N GLU A 498 12.10 -25.28 5.13
CA GLU A 498 11.11 -25.40 6.20
C GLU A 498 11.42 -26.64 7.05
N TRP A 499 11.32 -26.49 8.37
CA TRP A 499 11.40 -27.61 9.29
C TRP A 499 10.02 -28.26 9.41
N ILE A 500 9.92 -29.53 9.05
CA ILE A 500 8.67 -30.29 9.05
C ILE A 500 8.79 -31.57 9.88
N GLY A 501 7.66 -32.04 10.42
CA GLY A 501 7.53 -33.36 11.00
C GLY A 501 7.36 -34.44 9.94
N ASP A 502 7.55 -35.69 10.33
CA ASP A 502 7.38 -36.87 9.48
C ASP A 502 5.94 -37.06 8.95
N ASP A 503 4.96 -36.59 9.69
CA ASP A 503 3.53 -36.61 9.36
C ASP A 503 3.10 -35.45 8.40
N PHE A 504 3.95 -34.43 8.18
CA PHE A 504 3.59 -33.27 7.42
C PHE A 504 3.39 -33.54 5.91
N VAL A 505 4.34 -34.28 5.32
CA VAL A 505 4.34 -34.61 3.88
C VAL A 505 3.14 -35.49 3.51
N PRO A 506 2.81 -36.59 4.24
CA PRO A 506 1.61 -37.37 3.99
C PRO A 506 0.31 -36.56 4.18
N MET A 507 0.18 -35.80 5.27
CA MET A 507 -0.99 -34.98 5.56
C MET A 507 -1.28 -33.95 4.43
N MET A 508 -0.24 -33.30 3.92
CA MET A 508 -0.35 -32.36 2.82
C MET A 508 -0.44 -33.04 1.44
N LYS A 509 -0.39 -34.35 1.39
CA LYS A 509 -0.40 -35.16 0.15
C LYS A 509 0.67 -34.74 -0.86
N ILE A 510 1.83 -34.31 -0.38
CA ILE A 510 2.96 -33.93 -1.23
C ILE A 510 3.52 -35.19 -1.87
N GLN A 511 3.58 -35.21 -3.21
CA GLN A 511 4.10 -36.37 -3.93
C GLN A 511 5.63 -36.42 -3.86
N ILE A 512 6.15 -37.54 -3.35
CA ILE A 512 7.59 -37.85 -3.37
C ILE A 512 7.89 -38.58 -4.69
N LEU A 513 8.66 -37.93 -5.57
CA LEU A 513 9.00 -38.49 -6.87
C LEU A 513 10.08 -39.58 -6.77
N HIS A 514 11.08 -39.32 -5.94
CA HIS A 514 12.19 -40.23 -5.70
C HIS A 514 12.54 -40.28 -4.21
N GLY A 515 12.89 -41.47 -3.71
CA GLY A 515 13.29 -41.64 -2.32
C GLY A 515 12.12 -41.93 -1.36
N LYS A 516 12.25 -41.50 -0.13
CA LYS A 516 11.28 -41.70 0.96
C LYS A 516 11.13 -40.44 1.79
N ASN A 517 10.08 -40.40 2.62
CA ASN A 517 9.85 -39.31 3.54
C ASN A 517 10.98 -39.17 4.57
N VAL A 518 11.16 -37.94 5.08
CA VAL A 518 12.14 -37.64 6.14
C VAL A 518 11.71 -38.30 7.45
N THR A 519 12.65 -39.00 8.09
CA THR A 519 12.45 -39.68 9.38
C THR A 519 13.49 -39.24 10.41
N SER A 520 14.51 -38.53 9.99
CA SER A 520 15.63 -38.06 10.82
C SER A 520 15.93 -36.58 10.58
N PRO A 521 16.38 -35.84 11.61
CA PRO A 521 16.82 -34.44 11.48
C PRO A 521 18.00 -34.25 10.52
N LYS A 522 18.67 -35.32 10.08
CA LYS A 522 19.79 -35.27 9.13
C LYS A 522 19.36 -35.49 7.68
N GLU A 523 18.07 -35.71 7.44
CA GLU A 523 17.49 -35.94 6.13
C GLU A 523 16.78 -34.69 5.66
N ALA A 524 16.76 -34.45 4.35
CA ALA A 524 16.02 -33.35 3.73
C ALA A 524 15.34 -33.83 2.45
N LEU A 525 14.13 -33.36 2.22
CA LEU A 525 13.47 -33.41 0.91
C LEU A 525 13.80 -32.15 0.14
N VAL A 526 14.11 -32.28 -1.14
CA VAL A 526 14.40 -31.17 -2.03
C VAL A 526 13.50 -31.26 -3.26
N ASN A 527 13.14 -30.14 -3.83
CA ASN A 527 12.36 -30.11 -5.06
C ASN A 527 13.25 -30.29 -6.31
N GLU A 528 12.65 -30.61 -7.45
CA GLU A 528 13.34 -30.83 -8.72
C GLU A 528 14.23 -29.63 -9.11
N GLU A 529 13.78 -28.41 -8.86
CA GLU A 529 14.54 -27.19 -9.16
C GLU A 529 15.83 -27.11 -8.33
N PHE A 530 15.78 -27.52 -7.06
CA PHE A 530 16.98 -27.59 -6.23
C PHE A 530 17.96 -28.62 -6.78
N VAL A 531 17.48 -29.83 -7.13
CA VAL A 531 18.30 -30.88 -7.75
C VAL A 531 18.96 -30.38 -9.03
N ARG A 532 18.18 -29.75 -9.90
CA ARG A 532 18.69 -29.16 -11.16
C ARG A 532 19.76 -28.10 -10.92
N ARG A 533 19.57 -27.19 -9.96
CA ARG A 533 20.57 -26.16 -9.62
C ARG A 533 21.79 -26.74 -8.94
N ALA A 534 21.63 -27.77 -8.15
CA ALA A 534 22.74 -28.47 -7.52
C ALA A 534 23.58 -29.28 -8.52
N GLY A 535 22.99 -29.60 -9.68
CA GLY A 535 23.64 -30.46 -10.68
C GLY A 535 23.70 -31.94 -10.25
N TRP A 536 22.73 -32.36 -9.45
CA TRP A 536 22.60 -33.73 -8.93
C TRP A 536 21.74 -34.57 -9.87
#